data_28c90e1a3ac46693e5b7efd6d09a7f0b
#
_entry.id   28c90e1a3ac46693e5b7efd6d09a7f0b
#
_cell.length_a   1.000
_cell.length_b   1.000
_cell.length_c   1.000
_cell.angle_alpha   90.00
_cell.angle_beta   90.00
_cell.angle_gamma   90.00
#
_symmetry.space_group_name_H-M   'P 1'
#
loop_
_entity.id
_entity.type
_entity.pdbx_description
1 polymer ?
#
loop_
_entity_poly.entity_id
_entity_poly.type
_entity_poly.pdbx_seq_one_letter_code
_entity_poly.pdbx_strand_id
1 'polypeptide(L)'
;MKLDGVNQIAVIGTGMIGASLATLFTGNGYHTTMIAFDEQDARNGLERYRTNFKDLIGFGLVTESQADACEKLLSIETGFSALRDADFIYECVIEDFEVKRAVYSQVEEYGFKVRAIASSSSAMDTNLLSRGFSKPDFIERFASAHPWNPPHLVPCVEIVKGDKTSEEALTFICELLESCGRAPVIIHKSVPGFIANRLQHALYREAANMVEQGIASPEDIDRALMTSFAPRYGSIGIFQHFDYAGLDMVLSIQKTLFPDLSATTSPNPLVLEACEKGDLGYKTGKGILNWEDVDIDQFRENASKPYLKFFNWSLPDAQ
;
A
#
# COMPACT_ATOMS: atom_id res chain seq x y z
N MET A 1 -10.37 -13.96 -11.07
CA MET A 1 -11.82 -14.05 -11.45
C MET A 1 -12.57 -13.08 -10.57
N LYS A 2 -13.46 -12.24 -11.13
CA LYS A 2 -14.23 -11.26 -10.34
C LYS A 2 -15.00 -11.92 -9.20
N LEU A 3 -15.10 -11.22 -8.07
CA LEU A 3 -15.94 -11.67 -6.96
C LEU A 3 -17.41 -11.52 -7.36
N ASP A 4 -18.19 -12.59 -7.18
CA ASP A 4 -19.61 -12.62 -7.57
C ASP A 4 -20.42 -11.55 -6.84
N GLY A 5 -21.29 -10.89 -7.59
CA GLY A 5 -22.15 -9.84 -7.07
C GLY A 5 -21.46 -8.49 -6.83
N VAL A 6 -20.20 -8.33 -7.28
CA VAL A 6 -19.50 -7.03 -7.27
C VAL A 6 -19.35 -6.52 -8.70
N ASN A 7 -19.96 -5.40 -8.99
CA ASN A 7 -19.93 -4.79 -10.32
C ASN A 7 -19.29 -3.40 -10.31
N GLN A 8 -19.57 -2.61 -9.29
CA GLN A 8 -19.16 -1.21 -9.21
C GLN A 8 -18.32 -0.95 -7.97
N ILE A 9 -17.11 -0.44 -8.16
CA ILE A 9 -16.21 -0.02 -7.10
C ILE A 9 -16.04 1.50 -7.16
N ALA A 10 -16.10 2.17 -6.03
CA ALA A 10 -15.77 3.57 -5.93
C ALA A 10 -14.45 3.77 -5.18
N VAL A 11 -13.58 4.61 -5.72
CA VAL A 11 -12.33 5.04 -5.10
C VAL A 11 -12.41 6.53 -4.84
N ILE A 12 -12.45 6.93 -3.58
CA ILE A 12 -12.56 8.35 -3.20
C ILE A 12 -11.16 8.92 -3.04
N GLY A 13 -10.79 9.82 -3.95
CA GLY A 13 -9.46 10.39 -4.08
C GLY A 13 -8.72 9.88 -5.32
N THR A 14 -8.06 10.77 -6.02
CA THR A 14 -7.37 10.54 -7.31
C THR A 14 -5.86 10.64 -7.21
N GLY A 15 -5.34 10.71 -5.97
CA GLY A 15 -3.90 10.71 -5.68
C GLY A 15 -3.21 9.43 -6.14
N MET A 16 -1.93 9.31 -5.83
CA MET A 16 -1.10 8.15 -6.21
C MET A 16 -1.74 6.81 -5.83
N ILE A 17 -2.24 6.68 -4.60
CA ILE A 17 -2.88 5.45 -4.11
C ILE A 17 -4.22 5.21 -4.82
N GLY A 18 -5.08 6.25 -4.92
CA GLY A 18 -6.40 6.11 -5.55
C GLY A 18 -6.31 5.75 -7.03
N ALA A 19 -5.46 6.43 -7.80
CA ALA A 19 -5.24 6.11 -9.21
C ALA A 19 -4.67 4.68 -9.38
N SER A 20 -3.77 4.24 -8.49
CA SER A 20 -3.21 2.89 -8.52
C SER A 20 -4.25 1.81 -8.17
N LEU A 21 -5.15 2.07 -7.22
CA LEU A 21 -6.27 1.17 -6.91
C LEU A 21 -7.28 1.12 -8.07
N ALA A 22 -7.57 2.25 -8.71
CA ALA A 22 -8.41 2.27 -9.90
C ALA A 22 -7.79 1.45 -11.04
N THR A 23 -6.46 1.55 -11.23
CA THR A 23 -5.70 0.70 -12.17
C THR A 23 -5.85 -0.79 -11.83
N LEU A 24 -5.74 -1.16 -10.56
CA LEU A 24 -5.90 -2.53 -10.08
C LEU A 24 -7.32 -3.07 -10.37
N PHE A 25 -8.34 -2.32 -10.00
CA PHE A 25 -9.72 -2.78 -10.13
C PHE A 25 -10.18 -2.86 -11.58
N THR A 26 -9.89 -1.86 -12.42
CA THR A 26 -10.22 -1.92 -13.85
C THR A 26 -9.44 -3.01 -14.55
N GLY A 27 -8.17 -3.22 -14.19
CA GLY A 27 -7.33 -4.31 -14.69
C GLY A 27 -7.85 -5.71 -14.34
N ASN A 28 -8.71 -5.82 -13.32
CA ASN A 28 -9.43 -7.04 -12.97
C ASN A 28 -10.89 -7.03 -13.43
N GLY A 29 -11.25 -6.12 -14.33
CA GLY A 29 -12.53 -6.08 -15.02
C GLY A 29 -13.66 -5.45 -14.20
N TYR A 30 -13.41 -4.77 -13.08
CA TYR A 30 -14.42 -4.05 -12.31
C TYR A 30 -14.69 -2.66 -12.90
N HIS A 31 -15.96 -2.28 -13.04
CA HIS A 31 -16.30 -0.87 -13.26
C HIS A 31 -15.87 -0.08 -12.03
N THR A 32 -15.07 0.96 -12.25
CA THR A 32 -14.46 1.74 -11.16
C THR A 32 -14.71 3.21 -11.37
N THR A 33 -15.27 3.87 -10.35
CA THR A 33 -15.43 5.32 -10.35
C THR A 33 -14.46 5.95 -9.37
N MET A 34 -13.56 6.80 -9.85
CA MET A 34 -12.77 7.67 -8.98
C MET A 34 -13.57 8.93 -8.65
N ILE A 35 -13.61 9.32 -7.38
CA ILE A 35 -14.22 10.58 -6.95
C ILE A 35 -13.09 11.58 -6.74
N ALA A 36 -13.04 12.59 -7.59
CA ALA A 36 -12.07 13.69 -7.57
C ALA A 36 -12.60 14.87 -6.72
N PHE A 37 -11.67 15.64 -6.18
CA PHE A 37 -12.00 16.85 -5.43
C PHE A 37 -12.59 17.94 -6.36
N ASP A 38 -11.99 18.12 -7.53
CA ASP A 38 -12.41 19.07 -8.57
C ASP A 38 -11.99 18.56 -9.96
N GLU A 39 -12.30 19.34 -10.99
CA GLU A 39 -11.99 19.01 -12.39
C GLU A 39 -10.46 18.94 -12.66
N GLN A 40 -9.64 19.71 -11.94
CA GLN A 40 -8.21 19.62 -12.11
C GLN A 40 -7.65 18.33 -11.48
N ASP A 41 -8.17 17.96 -10.31
CA ASP A 41 -7.83 16.72 -9.64
C ASP A 41 -8.28 15.50 -10.45
N ALA A 42 -9.45 15.59 -11.14
CA ALA A 42 -9.91 14.58 -12.07
C ALA A 42 -8.93 14.36 -13.23
N ARG A 43 -8.46 15.45 -13.87
CA ARG A 43 -7.46 15.38 -14.93
C ARG A 43 -6.14 14.78 -14.45
N ASN A 44 -5.65 15.22 -13.29
CA ASN A 44 -4.44 14.68 -12.69
C ASN A 44 -4.56 13.18 -12.33
N GLY A 45 -5.75 12.78 -11.87
CA GLY A 45 -6.06 11.37 -11.58
C GLY A 45 -6.03 10.50 -12.82
N LEU A 46 -6.62 10.96 -13.94
CA LEU A 46 -6.57 10.25 -15.21
C LEU A 46 -5.14 10.13 -15.75
N GLU A 47 -4.34 11.18 -15.63
CA GLU A 47 -2.93 11.14 -16.05
C GLU A 47 -2.14 10.10 -15.25
N ARG A 48 -2.31 10.07 -13.91
CA ARG A 48 -1.68 9.05 -13.06
C ARG A 48 -2.12 7.63 -13.42
N TYR A 49 -3.40 7.44 -13.67
CA TYR A 49 -3.96 6.15 -14.10
C TYR A 49 -3.31 5.69 -15.42
N ARG A 50 -3.23 6.55 -16.42
CA ARG A 50 -2.59 6.24 -17.70
C ARG A 50 -1.09 5.98 -17.55
N THR A 51 -0.41 6.71 -16.66
CA THR A 51 1.00 6.48 -16.35
C THR A 51 1.20 5.08 -15.77
N ASN A 52 0.33 4.63 -14.85
CA ASN A 52 0.41 3.27 -14.30
C ASN A 52 0.28 2.21 -15.41
N PHE A 53 -0.64 2.36 -16.37
CA PHE A 53 -0.76 1.44 -17.49
C PHE A 53 0.43 1.52 -18.44
N LYS A 54 0.98 2.70 -18.68
CA LYS A 54 2.20 2.85 -19.48
C LYS A 54 3.37 2.07 -18.88
N ASP A 55 3.53 2.11 -17.55
CA ASP A 55 4.55 1.33 -16.85
C ASP A 55 4.30 -0.17 -16.98
N LEU A 56 3.05 -0.64 -16.81
CA LEU A 56 2.69 -2.04 -17.01
C LEU A 56 2.93 -2.54 -18.44
N ILE A 57 2.68 -1.71 -19.45
CA ILE A 57 3.02 -2.00 -20.84
C ILE A 57 4.53 -2.09 -21.01
N GLY A 58 5.28 -1.15 -20.44
CA GLY A 58 6.76 -1.17 -20.43
C GLY A 58 7.35 -2.44 -19.82
N PHE A 59 6.70 -2.99 -18.80
CA PHE A 59 7.07 -4.28 -18.22
C PHE A 59 6.60 -5.50 -19.01
N GLY A 60 5.84 -5.31 -20.10
CA GLY A 60 5.29 -6.40 -20.90
C GLY A 60 4.17 -7.19 -20.20
N LEU A 61 3.54 -6.63 -19.19
CA LEU A 61 2.47 -7.25 -18.42
C LEU A 61 1.07 -7.02 -19.02
N VAL A 62 0.91 -5.92 -19.75
CA VAL A 62 -0.35 -5.48 -20.36
C VAL A 62 -0.05 -5.00 -21.77
N THR A 63 -0.94 -5.23 -22.73
CA THR A 63 -0.88 -4.65 -24.05
C THR A 63 -1.63 -3.31 -24.11
N GLU A 64 -1.34 -2.46 -25.11
CA GLU A 64 -2.07 -1.21 -25.32
C GLU A 64 -3.59 -1.42 -25.45
N SER A 65 -4.00 -2.44 -26.20
CA SER A 65 -5.43 -2.76 -26.38
C SER A 65 -6.11 -3.21 -25.07
N GLN A 66 -5.38 -3.90 -24.19
CA GLN A 66 -5.89 -4.25 -22.86
C GLN A 66 -5.98 -3.01 -21.96
N ALA A 67 -5.01 -2.10 -22.02
CA ALA A 67 -5.07 -0.83 -21.29
C ALA A 67 -6.27 0.02 -21.72
N ASP A 68 -6.54 0.10 -23.03
CA ASP A 68 -7.72 0.78 -23.58
C ASP A 68 -9.03 0.11 -23.11
N ALA A 69 -9.07 -1.22 -23.03
CA ALA A 69 -10.22 -1.94 -22.51
C ALA A 69 -10.44 -1.66 -21.01
N CYS A 70 -9.37 -1.55 -20.22
CA CYS A 70 -9.45 -1.18 -18.81
C CYS A 70 -9.94 0.28 -18.64
N GLU A 71 -9.48 1.23 -19.48
CA GLU A 71 -9.90 2.63 -19.40
C GLU A 71 -11.40 2.79 -19.67
N LYS A 72 -12.02 1.95 -20.50
CA LYS A 72 -13.48 1.94 -20.71
C LYS A 72 -14.28 1.55 -19.45
N LEU A 73 -13.64 0.91 -18.47
CA LEU A 73 -14.24 0.57 -17.19
C LEU A 73 -14.07 1.67 -16.14
N LEU A 74 -13.29 2.71 -16.45
CA LEU A 74 -13.05 3.83 -15.55
C LEU A 74 -14.04 4.96 -15.79
N SER A 75 -14.59 5.50 -14.71
CA SER A 75 -15.28 6.80 -14.67
C SER A 75 -14.58 7.69 -13.65
N ILE A 76 -14.60 9.00 -13.86
CA ILE A 76 -14.11 9.98 -12.89
C ILE A 76 -15.16 11.05 -12.70
N GLU A 77 -15.57 11.26 -11.46
CA GLU A 77 -16.64 12.16 -11.07
C GLU A 77 -16.17 13.13 -10.00
N THR A 78 -16.73 14.33 -9.96
CA THR A 78 -16.45 15.31 -8.90
C THR A 78 -17.52 15.34 -7.81
N GLY A 79 -18.53 14.47 -7.91
CA GLY A 79 -19.66 14.41 -7.00
C GLY A 79 -19.85 13.03 -6.38
N PHE A 80 -20.29 13.00 -5.12
CA PHE A 80 -20.50 11.77 -4.38
C PHE A 80 -21.74 10.98 -4.78
N SER A 81 -22.62 11.53 -5.63
CA SER A 81 -23.82 10.80 -6.11
C SER A 81 -23.50 9.50 -6.84
N ALA A 82 -22.31 9.37 -7.42
CA ALA A 82 -21.81 8.14 -8.04
C ALA A 82 -21.64 6.97 -7.06
N LEU A 83 -21.59 7.23 -5.75
CA LEU A 83 -21.50 6.19 -4.71
C LEU A 83 -22.78 5.35 -4.59
N ARG A 84 -23.91 5.80 -5.17
CA ARG A 84 -25.22 5.12 -5.04
C ARG A 84 -25.23 3.69 -5.56
N ASP A 85 -24.41 3.42 -6.56
CA ASP A 85 -24.33 2.11 -7.19
C ASP A 85 -23.09 1.30 -6.77
N ALA A 86 -22.26 1.86 -5.89
CA ALA A 86 -21.06 1.21 -5.43
C ALA A 86 -21.34 0.00 -4.52
N ASP A 87 -20.78 -1.15 -4.85
CA ASP A 87 -20.76 -2.35 -4.01
C ASP A 87 -19.66 -2.28 -2.96
N PHE A 88 -18.56 -1.57 -3.28
CA PHE A 88 -17.41 -1.35 -2.42
C PHE A 88 -16.88 0.07 -2.57
N ILE A 89 -16.47 0.67 -1.46
CA ILE A 89 -15.85 2.00 -1.42
C ILE A 89 -14.45 1.90 -0.82
N TYR A 90 -13.46 2.45 -1.53
CA TYR A 90 -12.11 2.61 -1.02
C TYR A 90 -11.78 4.09 -0.85
N GLU A 91 -11.62 4.56 0.39
CA GLU A 91 -11.26 5.94 0.70
C GLU A 91 -9.74 6.11 0.70
N CYS A 92 -9.27 7.06 -0.10
CA CYS A 92 -7.85 7.36 -0.35
C CYS A 92 -7.56 8.88 -0.31
N VAL A 93 -8.30 9.64 0.50
CA VAL A 93 -8.07 11.07 0.66
C VAL A 93 -6.89 11.34 1.61
N ILE A 94 -6.48 12.59 1.72
CA ILE A 94 -5.35 13.00 2.57
C ILE A 94 -5.54 12.55 4.02
N GLU A 95 -4.41 12.41 4.73
CA GLU A 95 -4.35 11.88 6.09
C GLU A 95 -4.73 12.97 7.12
N ASP A 96 -5.99 13.43 7.04
CA ASP A 96 -6.62 14.40 7.93
C ASP A 96 -7.99 13.89 8.36
N PHE A 97 -8.21 13.81 9.68
CA PHE A 97 -9.44 13.23 10.23
C PHE A 97 -10.70 14.01 9.86
N GLU A 98 -10.63 15.34 9.84
CA GLU A 98 -11.80 16.17 9.53
C GLU A 98 -12.18 16.06 8.03
N VAL A 99 -11.18 15.97 7.16
CA VAL A 99 -11.41 15.69 5.74
C VAL A 99 -12.05 14.32 5.56
N LYS A 100 -11.51 13.28 6.22
CA LYS A 100 -12.07 11.92 6.17
C LYS A 100 -13.49 11.88 6.74
N ARG A 101 -13.75 12.56 7.85
CA ARG A 101 -15.09 12.66 8.44
C ARG A 101 -16.10 13.32 7.51
N ALA A 102 -15.71 14.37 6.80
CA ALA A 102 -16.57 15.00 5.80
C ALA A 102 -16.90 14.04 4.64
N VAL A 103 -15.90 13.29 4.19
CA VAL A 103 -16.07 12.23 3.17
C VAL A 103 -17.01 11.13 3.68
N TYR A 104 -16.83 10.66 4.92
CA TYR A 104 -17.68 9.62 5.49
C TYR A 104 -19.15 10.06 5.63
N SER A 105 -19.42 11.34 5.88
CA SER A 105 -20.78 11.88 5.84
C SER A 105 -21.42 11.77 4.44
N GLN A 106 -20.63 11.97 3.37
CA GLN A 106 -21.08 11.76 1.99
C GLN A 106 -21.28 10.27 1.66
N VAL A 107 -20.42 9.41 2.20
CA VAL A 107 -20.59 7.95 2.08
C VAL A 107 -21.90 7.51 2.74
N GLU A 108 -22.24 8.03 3.92
CA GLU A 108 -23.52 7.76 4.59
C GLU A 108 -24.76 8.28 3.86
N GLU A 109 -24.60 9.35 3.08
CA GLU A 109 -25.69 9.94 2.31
C GLU A 109 -25.94 9.16 1.01
N TYR A 110 -24.89 8.77 0.30
CA TYR A 110 -25.00 8.20 -1.04
C TYR A 110 -24.70 6.71 -1.13
N GLY A 111 -23.81 6.17 -0.29
CA GLY A 111 -23.31 4.79 -0.37
C GLY A 111 -24.16 3.73 0.34
N PHE A 112 -25.47 3.83 0.28
CA PHE A 112 -26.38 2.96 1.04
C PHE A 112 -26.39 1.49 0.59
N LYS A 113 -25.95 1.18 -0.64
CA LYS A 113 -25.83 -0.21 -1.15
C LYS A 113 -24.50 -0.88 -0.80
N VAL A 114 -23.53 -0.11 -0.30
CA VAL A 114 -22.18 -0.60 -0.10
C VAL A 114 -22.14 -1.79 0.86
N ARG A 115 -21.41 -2.84 0.49
CA ARG A 115 -21.21 -4.04 1.32
C ARG A 115 -20.08 -3.84 2.32
N ALA A 116 -19.00 -3.16 1.92
CA ALA A 116 -17.90 -2.79 2.79
C ALA A 116 -17.24 -1.48 2.35
N ILE A 117 -16.56 -0.84 3.29
CA ILE A 117 -15.82 0.41 3.11
C ILE A 117 -14.42 0.21 3.66
N ALA A 118 -13.40 0.56 2.87
CA ALA A 118 -12.02 0.51 3.28
C ALA A 118 -11.40 1.91 3.30
N SER A 119 -10.53 2.19 4.26
CA SER A 119 -9.65 3.37 4.24
C SER A 119 -8.21 2.95 4.00
N SER A 120 -7.50 3.68 3.13
CA SER A 120 -6.08 3.47 2.86
C SER A 120 -5.15 4.11 3.89
N SER A 121 -5.67 4.65 4.98
CA SER A 121 -4.90 5.30 6.04
C SER A 121 -3.75 4.42 6.53
N SER A 122 -2.56 5.02 6.68
CA SER A 122 -1.36 4.35 7.17
C SER A 122 -0.99 4.69 8.62
N ALA A 123 -1.59 5.74 9.17
CA ALA A 123 -1.21 6.29 10.47
C ALA A 123 -2.36 6.36 11.49
N MET A 124 -3.60 6.52 11.01
CA MET A 124 -4.76 6.66 11.91
C MET A 124 -5.30 5.30 12.35
N ASP A 125 -5.61 5.21 13.63
CA ASP A 125 -6.27 4.03 14.20
C ASP A 125 -7.66 3.81 13.58
N THR A 126 -7.99 2.57 13.25
CA THR A 126 -9.27 2.21 12.62
C THR A 126 -10.48 2.59 13.48
N ASN A 127 -10.38 2.48 14.81
CA ASN A 127 -11.45 2.89 15.72
C ASN A 127 -11.62 4.42 15.76
N LEU A 128 -10.52 5.16 15.61
CA LEU A 128 -10.61 6.62 15.47
C LEU A 128 -11.32 6.97 14.16
N LEU A 129 -10.91 6.39 13.04
CA LEU A 129 -11.52 6.63 11.74
C LEU A 129 -13.01 6.29 11.73
N SER A 130 -13.39 5.15 12.31
CA SER A 130 -14.79 4.71 12.36
C SER A 130 -15.72 5.68 13.11
N ARG A 131 -15.18 6.51 14.03
CA ARG A 131 -15.94 7.59 14.69
C ARG A 131 -16.35 8.73 13.74
N GLY A 132 -15.78 8.79 12.56
CA GLY A 132 -16.20 9.71 11.50
C GLY A 132 -17.58 9.39 10.92
N PHE A 133 -18.08 8.16 11.11
CA PHE A 133 -19.44 7.77 10.76
C PHE A 133 -20.42 8.07 11.90
N SER A 134 -21.65 8.45 11.55
CA SER A 134 -22.76 8.67 12.47
C SER A 134 -23.68 7.45 12.58
N LYS A 135 -23.76 6.63 11.53
CA LYS A 135 -24.67 5.47 11.43
C LYS A 135 -23.94 4.16 11.80
N PRO A 136 -24.45 3.39 12.76
CA PRO A 136 -23.81 2.15 13.22
C PRO A 136 -23.54 1.12 12.12
N ASP A 137 -24.44 0.97 11.16
CA ASP A 137 -24.31 0.02 10.06
C ASP A 137 -23.15 0.34 9.11
N PHE A 138 -22.76 1.61 8.97
CA PHE A 138 -21.55 1.99 8.23
C PHE A 138 -20.28 1.69 9.03
N ILE A 139 -20.32 1.84 10.36
CA ILE A 139 -19.21 1.46 11.24
C ILE A 139 -18.93 -0.05 11.15
N GLU A 140 -19.99 -0.87 11.12
CA GLU A 140 -19.87 -2.33 11.00
C GLU A 140 -19.31 -2.77 9.65
N ARG A 141 -19.51 -1.97 8.59
CA ARG A 141 -18.98 -2.23 7.24
C ARG A 141 -17.57 -1.66 6.99
N PHE A 142 -16.99 -0.96 7.96
CA PHE A 142 -15.74 -0.23 7.81
C PHE A 142 -14.53 -0.99 8.37
N ALA A 143 -13.42 -1.00 7.62
CA ALA A 143 -12.09 -1.41 8.07
C ALA A 143 -11.01 -0.50 7.46
N SER A 144 -9.84 -0.43 8.07
CA SER A 144 -8.66 0.07 7.37
C SER A 144 -8.11 -1.04 6.49
N ALA A 145 -7.78 -0.72 5.25
CA ALA A 145 -7.07 -1.60 4.32
C ALA A 145 -5.91 -0.81 3.73
N HIS A 146 -4.74 -0.98 4.30
CA HIS A 146 -3.53 -0.24 3.95
C HIS A 146 -2.76 -0.95 2.83
N PRO A 147 -2.83 -0.49 1.58
CA PRO A 147 -2.09 -1.09 0.49
C PRO A 147 -0.64 -0.60 0.51
N TRP A 148 0.29 -1.48 0.16
CA TRP A 148 1.67 -1.08 -0.10
C TRP A 148 1.80 -0.43 -1.48
N ASN A 149 2.63 0.60 -1.57
CA ASN A 149 2.79 1.42 -2.77
C ASN A 149 3.82 0.81 -3.75
N PRO A 150 3.50 0.72 -5.04
CA PRO A 150 2.21 1.05 -5.66
C PRO A 150 1.22 -0.15 -5.59
N PRO A 151 -0.05 0.10 -5.18
CA PRO A 151 -1.07 -0.94 -4.98
C PRO A 151 -1.32 -1.86 -6.18
N HIS A 152 -1.14 -1.38 -7.40
CA HIS A 152 -1.33 -2.18 -8.62
C HIS A 152 -0.19 -3.21 -8.85
N LEU A 153 0.97 -3.06 -8.20
CA LEU A 153 2.10 -4.00 -8.30
C LEU A 153 2.34 -4.76 -7.01
N VAL A 154 2.41 -4.06 -5.87
CA VAL A 154 2.71 -4.67 -4.57
C VAL A 154 1.50 -5.42 -4.05
N PRO A 155 1.58 -6.75 -3.82
CA PRO A 155 0.41 -7.54 -3.48
C PRO A 155 -0.09 -7.34 -2.05
N CYS A 156 0.76 -6.95 -1.12
CA CYS A 156 0.42 -6.85 0.30
C CYS A 156 -0.60 -5.74 0.56
N VAL A 157 -1.69 -6.09 1.24
CA VAL A 157 -2.66 -5.13 1.81
C VAL A 157 -2.90 -5.50 3.27
N GLU A 158 -2.56 -4.59 4.18
CA GLU A 158 -2.73 -4.80 5.62
C GLU A 158 -4.15 -4.40 6.04
N ILE A 159 -4.93 -5.37 6.51
CA ILE A 159 -6.33 -5.18 6.90
C ILE A 159 -6.40 -5.05 8.41
N VAL A 160 -6.85 -3.90 8.88
CA VAL A 160 -7.01 -3.62 10.33
C VAL A 160 -8.49 -3.43 10.63
N LYS A 161 -9.07 -4.38 11.34
CA LYS A 161 -10.46 -4.25 11.77
C LYS A 161 -10.58 -3.31 12.97
N GLY A 162 -11.67 -2.53 13.01
CA GLY A 162 -12.09 -1.83 14.20
C GLY A 162 -12.88 -2.75 15.15
N ASP A 163 -13.13 -2.28 16.36
CA ASP A 163 -13.87 -3.05 17.39
C ASP A 163 -15.29 -3.41 16.94
N LYS A 164 -15.89 -2.64 16.05
CA LYS A 164 -17.24 -2.83 15.53
C LYS A 164 -17.29 -3.36 14.09
N THR A 165 -16.17 -3.56 13.45
CA THR A 165 -16.12 -4.12 12.08
C THR A 165 -16.71 -5.54 12.11
N SER A 166 -17.70 -5.80 11.26
CA SER A 166 -18.30 -7.12 11.14
C SER A 166 -17.37 -8.11 10.44
N GLU A 167 -17.48 -9.39 10.77
CA GLU A 167 -16.72 -10.44 10.08
C GLU A 167 -17.13 -10.56 8.60
N GLU A 168 -18.39 -10.23 8.28
CA GLU A 168 -18.88 -10.21 6.89
C GLU A 168 -18.15 -9.15 6.08
N ALA A 169 -18.03 -7.92 6.58
CA ALA A 169 -17.30 -6.85 5.91
C ALA A 169 -15.81 -7.19 5.76
N LEU A 170 -15.20 -7.74 6.81
CA LEU A 170 -13.79 -8.17 6.79
C LEU A 170 -13.55 -9.25 5.72
N THR A 171 -14.38 -10.29 5.71
CA THR A 171 -14.31 -11.38 4.73
C THR A 171 -14.48 -10.84 3.32
N PHE A 172 -15.48 -9.99 3.10
CA PHE A 172 -15.74 -9.38 1.79
C PHE A 172 -14.54 -8.57 1.28
N ILE A 173 -13.93 -7.74 2.13
CA ILE A 173 -12.73 -6.96 1.76
C ILE A 173 -11.59 -7.90 1.35
N CYS A 174 -11.34 -8.95 2.13
CA CYS A 174 -10.29 -9.92 1.84
C CYS A 174 -10.55 -10.64 0.50
N GLU A 175 -11.74 -11.20 0.30
CA GLU A 175 -12.12 -11.92 -0.93
C GLU A 175 -12.05 -11.02 -2.17
N LEU A 176 -12.49 -9.75 -2.07
CA LEU A 176 -12.38 -8.79 -3.16
C LEU A 176 -10.93 -8.52 -3.54
N LEU A 177 -10.07 -8.28 -2.56
CA LEU A 177 -8.64 -8.03 -2.79
C LEU A 177 -7.93 -9.28 -3.33
N GLU A 178 -8.23 -10.47 -2.82
CA GLU A 178 -7.72 -11.74 -3.33
C GLU A 178 -8.16 -11.98 -4.78
N SER A 179 -9.39 -11.64 -5.13
CA SER A 179 -9.89 -11.74 -6.51
C SER A 179 -9.11 -10.86 -7.49
N CYS A 180 -8.50 -9.79 -6.97
CA CYS A 180 -7.59 -8.89 -7.71
C CYS A 180 -6.11 -9.31 -7.59
N GLY A 181 -5.82 -10.51 -7.09
CA GLY A 181 -4.45 -10.99 -6.91
C GLY A 181 -3.66 -10.28 -5.81
N ARG A 182 -4.35 -9.66 -4.87
CA ARG A 182 -3.70 -9.07 -3.68
C ARG A 182 -3.60 -10.11 -2.58
N ALA A 183 -2.70 -9.86 -1.63
CA ALA A 183 -2.45 -10.69 -0.45
C ALA A 183 -2.89 -9.92 0.80
N PRO A 184 -4.14 -9.99 1.22
CA PRO A 184 -4.60 -9.36 2.45
C PRO A 184 -3.94 -10.02 3.67
N VAL A 185 -3.48 -9.19 4.60
CA VAL A 185 -2.85 -9.61 5.85
C VAL A 185 -3.66 -9.02 7.00
N ILE A 186 -4.34 -9.87 7.77
CA ILE A 186 -5.21 -9.43 8.86
C ILE A 186 -4.37 -9.06 10.08
N ILE A 187 -4.59 -7.84 10.58
CA ILE A 187 -3.98 -7.31 11.80
C ILE A 187 -5.02 -7.31 12.90
N HIS A 188 -4.83 -8.14 13.92
CA HIS A 188 -5.79 -8.33 15.02
C HIS A 188 -5.76 -7.19 16.03
N LYS A 189 -4.72 -6.38 16.09
CA LYS A 189 -4.58 -5.25 16.99
C LYS A 189 -3.92 -4.09 16.27
N SER A 190 -4.62 -2.96 16.16
CA SER A 190 -4.06 -1.74 15.60
C SER A 190 -2.82 -1.29 16.40
N VAL A 191 -1.73 -1.06 15.68
CA VAL A 191 -0.47 -0.55 16.23
C VAL A 191 0.17 0.42 15.23
N PRO A 192 0.90 1.45 15.69
CA PRO A 192 1.61 2.36 14.79
C PRO A 192 2.54 1.61 13.83
N GLY A 193 2.43 1.89 12.52
CA GLY A 193 3.26 1.29 11.47
C GLY A 193 2.87 -0.13 11.08
N PHE A 194 1.77 -0.67 11.59
CA PHE A 194 1.23 -2.00 11.29
C PHE A 194 2.31 -3.11 11.35
N ILE A 195 2.36 -4.04 10.41
CA ILE A 195 3.36 -5.13 10.41
C ILE A 195 4.58 -4.74 9.57
N ALA A 196 4.37 -4.43 8.29
CA ALA A 196 5.48 -4.36 7.34
C ALA A 196 6.35 -3.12 7.56
N ASN A 197 5.75 -1.94 7.86
CA ASN A 197 6.54 -0.77 8.27
C ASN A 197 7.34 -1.02 9.55
N ARG A 198 6.77 -1.71 10.52
CA ARG A 198 7.49 -2.05 11.76
C ARG A 198 8.71 -2.93 11.48
N LEU A 199 8.56 -3.96 10.64
CA LEU A 199 9.67 -4.84 10.26
C LEU A 199 10.75 -4.08 9.48
N GLN A 200 10.33 -3.27 8.49
CA GLN A 200 11.25 -2.46 7.69
C GLN A 200 12.03 -1.45 8.54
N HIS A 201 11.35 -0.73 9.44
CA HIS A 201 12.00 0.26 10.29
C HIS A 201 12.85 -0.36 11.42
N ALA A 202 12.51 -1.56 11.89
CA ALA A 202 13.37 -2.28 12.83
C ALA A 202 14.70 -2.68 12.16
N LEU A 203 14.64 -3.14 10.91
CA LEU A 203 15.85 -3.42 10.11
C LEU A 203 16.65 -2.14 9.84
N TYR A 204 15.99 -1.06 9.41
CA TYR A 204 16.63 0.22 9.12
C TYR A 204 17.27 0.85 10.37
N ARG A 205 16.63 0.74 11.55
CA ARG A 205 17.20 1.22 12.82
C ARG A 205 18.57 0.61 13.09
N GLU A 206 18.72 -0.69 12.88
CA GLU A 206 20.01 -1.37 13.07
C GLU A 206 21.00 -1.00 11.97
N ALA A 207 20.59 -0.97 10.71
CA ALA A 207 21.43 -0.54 9.59
C ALA A 207 22.02 0.86 9.81
N ALA A 208 21.20 1.83 10.20
CA ALA A 208 21.63 3.18 10.47
C ALA A 208 22.56 3.27 11.70
N ASN A 209 22.32 2.46 12.75
CA ASN A 209 23.18 2.37 13.92
C ASN A 209 24.59 1.85 13.55
N MET A 210 24.69 0.86 12.67
CA MET A 210 25.97 0.36 12.19
C MET A 210 26.78 1.42 11.43
N VAL A 211 26.12 2.26 10.64
CA VAL A 211 26.77 3.40 9.96
C VAL A 211 27.31 4.41 10.96
N GLU A 212 26.50 4.79 11.96
CA GLU A 212 26.93 5.74 13.02
C GLU A 212 28.11 5.24 13.82
N GLN A 213 28.15 3.95 14.12
CA GLN A 213 29.26 3.33 14.84
C GLN A 213 30.51 3.11 13.96
N GLY A 214 30.42 3.42 12.66
CA GLY A 214 31.53 3.20 11.73
C GLY A 214 31.84 1.72 11.46
N ILE A 215 30.86 0.83 11.67
CA ILE A 215 31.01 -0.61 11.44
C ILE A 215 31.13 -0.90 9.94
N ALA A 216 30.32 -0.26 9.12
CA ALA A 216 30.35 -0.39 7.66
C ALA A 216 29.78 0.85 6.96
N SER A 217 30.09 1.03 5.68
CA SER A 217 29.45 2.06 4.85
C SER A 217 27.99 1.71 4.53
N PRO A 218 27.14 2.69 4.22
CA PRO A 218 25.77 2.44 3.75
C PRO A 218 25.73 1.47 2.55
N GLU A 219 26.65 1.64 1.59
CA GLU A 219 26.74 0.80 0.39
C GLU A 219 27.11 -0.66 0.71
N ASP A 220 27.97 -0.88 1.71
CA ASP A 220 28.35 -2.23 2.13
C ASP A 220 27.22 -2.91 2.90
N ILE A 221 26.45 -2.15 3.70
CA ILE A 221 25.27 -2.67 4.40
C ILE A 221 24.20 -3.08 3.37
N ASP A 222 23.92 -2.24 2.39
CA ASP A 222 22.99 -2.56 1.30
C ASP A 222 23.45 -3.80 0.53
N ARG A 223 24.74 -3.87 0.19
CA ARG A 223 25.32 -5.03 -0.50
C ARG A 223 25.17 -6.30 0.35
N ALA A 224 25.48 -6.24 1.63
CA ALA A 224 25.34 -7.38 2.54
C ALA A 224 23.88 -7.85 2.62
N LEU A 225 22.93 -6.93 2.78
CA LEU A 225 21.50 -7.24 2.81
C LEU A 225 21.04 -7.92 1.52
N MET A 226 21.34 -7.30 0.36
CA MET A 226 20.87 -7.75 -0.95
C MET A 226 21.51 -9.06 -1.43
N THR A 227 22.66 -9.44 -0.90
CA THR A 227 23.39 -10.66 -1.29
C THR A 227 23.32 -11.79 -0.27
N SER A 228 22.74 -11.55 0.92
CA SER A 228 22.65 -12.55 1.98
C SER A 228 21.22 -13.09 2.16
N PHE A 229 20.45 -12.52 3.07
CA PHE A 229 19.18 -13.09 3.47
C PHE A 229 17.95 -12.46 2.77
N ALA A 230 18.02 -11.22 2.28
CA ALA A 230 16.88 -10.58 1.65
C ALA A 230 16.32 -11.37 0.44
N PRO A 231 17.13 -11.95 -0.47
CA PRO A 231 16.63 -12.72 -1.59
C PRO A 231 15.76 -13.92 -1.18
N ARG A 232 16.05 -14.56 -0.04
CA ARG A 232 15.26 -15.72 0.40
C ARG A 232 13.88 -15.33 0.92
N TYR A 233 13.70 -14.12 1.45
CA TYR A 233 12.38 -13.63 1.88
C TYR A 233 11.41 -13.36 0.73
N GLY A 234 11.89 -13.38 -0.50
CA GLY A 234 11.04 -13.44 -1.68
C GLY A 234 10.41 -14.82 -1.96
N SER A 235 10.79 -15.87 -1.18
CA SER A 235 10.34 -17.26 -1.38
C SER A 235 9.84 -17.91 -0.10
N ILE A 236 10.38 -17.56 1.06
CA ILE A 236 9.98 -18.09 2.37
C ILE A 236 9.78 -16.95 3.38
N GLY A 237 8.86 -17.14 4.33
CA GLY A 237 8.62 -16.18 5.39
C GLY A 237 9.72 -16.20 6.48
N ILE A 238 9.79 -15.11 7.26
CA ILE A 238 10.79 -14.98 8.33
C ILE A 238 10.67 -16.10 9.39
N PHE A 239 9.45 -16.44 9.82
CA PHE A 239 9.24 -17.52 10.78
C PHE A 239 9.63 -18.88 10.21
N GLN A 240 9.25 -19.17 8.95
CA GLN A 240 9.67 -20.40 8.26
C GLN A 240 11.19 -20.52 8.19
N HIS A 241 11.90 -19.38 7.96
CA HIS A 241 13.35 -19.37 7.93
C HIS A 241 13.96 -19.72 9.28
N PHE A 242 13.48 -19.11 10.36
CA PHE A 242 14.04 -19.34 11.69
C PHE A 242 13.66 -20.71 12.26
N ASP A 243 12.45 -21.21 12.00
CA ASP A 243 12.07 -22.59 12.36
C ASP A 243 12.94 -23.63 11.62
N TYR A 244 13.18 -23.41 10.32
CA TYR A 244 14.05 -24.29 9.53
C TYR A 244 15.51 -24.28 10.03
N ALA A 245 16.00 -23.15 10.53
CA ALA A 245 17.33 -23.04 11.09
C ALA A 245 17.51 -23.79 12.44
N GLY A 246 16.42 -24.03 13.15
CA GLY A 246 16.38 -24.66 14.46
C GLY A 246 16.37 -23.64 15.61
N LEU A 247 15.32 -23.67 16.43
CA LEU A 247 15.10 -22.68 17.49
C LEU A 247 16.15 -22.72 18.61
N ASP A 248 16.82 -23.84 18.83
CA ASP A 248 17.95 -23.98 19.76
C ASP A 248 19.14 -23.15 19.30
N MET A 249 19.49 -23.21 18.01
CA MET A 249 20.53 -22.39 17.40
C MET A 249 20.12 -20.91 17.43
N VAL A 250 18.88 -20.59 17.06
CA VAL A 250 18.34 -19.23 17.09
C VAL A 250 18.45 -18.64 18.49
N LEU A 251 18.05 -19.39 19.53
CA LEU A 251 18.16 -18.96 20.92
C LEU A 251 19.61 -18.67 21.33
N SER A 252 20.55 -19.51 20.88
CA SER A 252 21.98 -19.30 21.17
C SER A 252 22.49 -18.00 20.56
N ILE A 253 22.16 -17.74 19.30
CA ILE A 253 22.52 -16.51 18.60
C ILE A 253 21.90 -15.29 19.27
N GLN A 254 20.61 -15.33 19.61
CA GLN A 254 19.92 -14.20 20.25
C GLN A 254 20.50 -13.82 21.60
N LYS A 255 20.93 -14.79 22.41
CA LYS A 255 21.61 -14.53 23.70
C LYS A 255 22.87 -13.69 23.54
N THR A 256 23.58 -13.84 22.43
CA THR A 256 24.82 -13.10 22.15
C THR A 256 24.52 -11.78 21.43
N LEU A 257 23.63 -11.80 20.46
CA LEU A 257 23.43 -10.68 19.55
C LEU A 257 22.47 -9.60 20.09
N PHE A 258 21.37 -9.98 20.75
CA PHE A 258 20.36 -9.02 21.19
C PHE A 258 20.86 -7.94 22.15
N PRO A 259 21.81 -8.23 23.09
CA PRO A 259 22.35 -7.16 23.92
C PRO A 259 23.12 -6.06 23.17
N ASP A 260 23.57 -6.36 21.95
CA ASP A 260 24.40 -5.47 21.13
C ASP A 260 23.58 -4.72 20.06
N LEU A 261 22.39 -5.21 19.70
CA LEU A 261 21.52 -4.55 18.72
C LEU A 261 20.94 -3.24 19.26
N SER A 262 20.77 -2.27 18.37
CA SER A 262 20.16 -0.98 18.70
C SER A 262 18.75 -1.12 19.29
N ALA A 263 18.54 -0.58 20.47
CA ALA A 263 17.24 -0.47 21.15
C ALA A 263 16.75 0.99 21.24
N THR A 264 17.32 1.91 20.44
CA THR A 264 16.94 3.33 20.48
C THR A 264 15.45 3.52 20.18
N THR A 265 14.83 4.45 20.91
CA THR A 265 13.44 4.91 20.71
C THR A 265 13.36 6.27 20.04
N SER A 266 14.51 6.89 19.78
CA SER A 266 14.62 8.19 19.11
C SER A 266 14.94 8.02 17.63
N PRO A 267 14.59 9.01 16.78
CA PRO A 267 15.07 9.04 15.40
C PRO A 267 16.59 8.94 15.35
N ASN A 268 17.10 8.26 14.34
CA ASN A 268 18.52 8.05 14.18
C ASN A 268 19.23 9.39 13.85
N PRO A 269 20.35 9.73 14.54
CA PRO A 269 21.10 10.97 14.31
C PRO A 269 21.53 11.16 12.85
N LEU A 270 21.94 10.10 12.16
CA LEU A 270 22.29 10.14 10.75
C LEU A 270 21.15 10.73 9.87
N VAL A 271 19.91 10.33 10.17
CA VAL A 271 18.73 10.84 9.45
C VAL A 271 18.41 12.28 9.85
N LEU A 272 18.50 12.60 11.15
CA LEU A 272 18.28 13.96 11.65
C LEU A 272 19.25 14.96 11.02
N GLU A 273 20.52 14.66 11.01
CA GLU A 273 21.55 15.51 10.41
C GLU A 273 21.36 15.70 8.90
N ALA A 274 20.99 14.64 8.18
CA ALA A 274 20.69 14.73 6.76
C ALA A 274 19.51 15.68 6.51
N CYS A 275 18.43 15.55 7.27
CA CYS A 275 17.26 16.42 7.17
C CYS A 275 17.59 17.88 7.51
N GLU A 276 18.38 18.14 8.57
CA GLU A 276 18.82 19.50 8.95
C GLU A 276 19.68 20.15 7.88
N LYS A 277 20.49 19.37 7.14
CA LYS A 277 21.31 19.85 6.02
C LYS A 277 20.50 20.04 4.73
N GLY A 278 19.24 19.57 4.68
CA GLY A 278 18.43 19.56 3.46
C GLY A 278 18.78 18.43 2.48
N ASP A 279 19.56 17.44 2.92
CA ASP A 279 19.95 16.25 2.14
C ASP A 279 18.82 15.22 2.20
N LEU A 280 17.76 15.38 1.38
CA LEU A 280 16.50 14.63 1.45
C LEU A 280 16.44 13.43 0.49
N GLY A 281 17.57 12.83 0.18
CA GLY A 281 17.67 11.70 -0.73
C GLY A 281 17.49 12.11 -2.20
N TYR A 282 16.85 11.25 -3.00
CA TYR A 282 16.66 11.51 -4.43
C TYR A 282 15.93 12.82 -4.74
N LYS A 283 15.13 13.35 -3.81
CA LYS A 283 14.40 14.62 -3.98
C LYS A 283 15.33 15.84 -4.13
N THR A 284 16.52 15.76 -3.55
CA THR A 284 17.51 16.85 -3.54
C THR A 284 18.84 16.43 -4.16
N GLY A 285 18.90 15.22 -4.74
CA GLY A 285 20.12 14.65 -5.34
C GLY A 285 21.12 14.10 -4.33
N LYS A 286 20.88 14.30 -3.03
CA LYS A 286 21.74 13.85 -1.94
C LYS A 286 20.94 13.45 -0.72
N GLY A 287 21.39 12.39 -0.04
CA GLY A 287 20.86 11.87 1.21
C GLY A 287 21.95 11.14 1.98
N ILE A 288 21.64 10.00 2.56
CA ILE A 288 22.64 9.07 3.10
C ILE A 288 23.53 8.53 1.97
N LEU A 289 22.93 8.36 0.79
CA LEU A 289 23.62 8.02 -0.46
C LEU A 289 23.64 9.22 -1.40
N ASN A 290 24.55 9.22 -2.38
CA ASN A 290 24.54 10.17 -3.49
C ASN A 290 23.55 9.72 -4.57
N TRP A 291 22.69 10.65 -5.03
CA TRP A 291 21.65 10.44 -6.03
C TRP A 291 21.83 11.28 -7.30
N GLU A 292 22.86 12.12 -7.38
CA GLU A 292 23.07 13.06 -8.50
C GLU A 292 23.20 12.36 -9.85
N ASP A 293 23.90 11.20 -9.88
CA ASP A 293 24.14 10.44 -11.10
C ASP A 293 23.24 9.20 -11.23
N VAL A 294 22.20 9.07 -10.40
CA VAL A 294 21.32 7.91 -10.43
C VAL A 294 20.19 8.13 -11.43
N ASP A 295 20.08 7.24 -12.43
CA ASP A 295 18.91 7.16 -13.29
C ASP A 295 17.70 6.68 -12.47
N ILE A 296 16.83 7.63 -12.12
CA ILE A 296 15.66 7.38 -11.26
C ILE A 296 14.65 6.46 -11.94
N ASP A 297 14.48 6.52 -13.25
CA ASP A 297 13.53 5.68 -13.96
C ASP A 297 14.03 4.22 -13.99
N GLN A 298 15.32 4.03 -14.25
CA GLN A 298 15.95 2.70 -14.15
C GLN A 298 15.92 2.17 -12.70
N PHE A 299 16.12 3.05 -11.70
CA PHE A 299 16.01 2.66 -10.29
C PHE A 299 14.60 2.18 -9.96
N ARG A 300 13.56 2.92 -10.36
CA ARG A 300 12.15 2.53 -10.16
C ARG A 300 11.81 1.22 -10.85
N GLU A 301 12.26 1.05 -12.09
CA GLU A 301 12.12 -0.20 -12.82
C GLU A 301 12.71 -1.38 -12.03
N ASN A 302 13.96 -1.24 -11.58
CA ASN A 302 14.64 -2.28 -10.81
C ASN A 302 13.93 -2.59 -9.48
N ALA A 303 13.43 -1.57 -8.77
CA ALA A 303 12.67 -1.72 -7.54
C ALA A 303 11.31 -2.42 -7.76
N SER A 304 10.73 -2.30 -8.96
CA SER A 304 9.46 -2.93 -9.33
C SER A 304 9.60 -4.40 -9.74
N LYS A 305 10.74 -4.80 -10.32
CA LYS A 305 10.99 -6.16 -10.84
C LYS A 305 10.60 -7.30 -9.89
N PRO A 306 10.91 -7.24 -8.58
CA PRO A 306 10.54 -8.32 -7.65
C PRO A 306 9.03 -8.57 -7.55
N TYR A 307 8.21 -7.58 -7.87
CA TYR A 307 6.75 -7.66 -7.77
C TYR A 307 6.07 -8.15 -9.04
N LEU A 308 6.74 -8.13 -10.21
CA LEU A 308 6.16 -8.54 -11.50
C LEU A 308 5.68 -10.00 -11.48
N LYS A 309 6.33 -10.86 -10.70
CA LYS A 309 5.93 -12.27 -10.52
C LYS A 309 4.56 -12.46 -9.84
N PHE A 310 4.04 -11.43 -9.18
CA PHE A 310 2.73 -11.44 -8.52
C PHE A 310 1.61 -10.91 -9.41
N PHE A 311 1.94 -10.48 -10.64
CA PHE A 311 0.96 -10.02 -11.60
C PHE A 311 0.15 -11.21 -12.14
N ASN A 312 -1.13 -11.26 -11.79
CA ASN A 312 -2.04 -12.37 -12.14
C ASN A 312 -3.46 -11.85 -12.42
N TRP A 313 -3.56 -10.70 -13.06
CA TRP A 313 -4.85 -10.04 -13.29
C TRP A 313 -5.72 -10.77 -14.31
N SER A 314 -7.04 -10.70 -14.10
CA SER A 314 -8.05 -11.13 -15.08
C SER A 314 -8.36 -9.97 -16.02
N LEU A 315 -7.38 -9.60 -16.86
CA LEU A 315 -7.51 -8.49 -17.78
C LEU A 315 -8.76 -8.63 -18.66
N PRO A 316 -9.53 -7.54 -18.91
CA PRO A 316 -10.64 -7.58 -19.84
C PRO A 316 -10.15 -7.89 -21.26
N ASP A 317 -10.98 -8.62 -22.03
CA ASP A 317 -10.67 -8.94 -23.42
C ASP A 317 -10.55 -7.67 -24.25
N ALA A 318 -9.49 -7.59 -25.04
CA ALA A 318 -9.32 -6.56 -26.05
C ALA A 318 -10.38 -6.78 -27.15
N GLN A 319 -11.38 -5.92 -27.23
CA GLN A 319 -12.37 -5.89 -28.32
C GLN A 319 -11.88 -5.08 -29.50
#